data_35c001255edc73266e7a713cd7d68f8c
#
_entry.id   35c001255edc73266e7a713cd7d68f8c
#
_cell.length_a   1.000
_cell.length_b   1.000
_cell.length_c   1.000
_cell.angle_alpha   90.00
_cell.angle_beta   90.00
_cell.angle_gamma   90.00
#
_symmetry.space_group_name_H-M   'P 1'
#
loop_
_entity.id
_entity.type
_entity.pdbx_description
1 polymer ?
#
loop_
_entity_poly.entity_id
_entity_poly.type
_entity_poly.pdbx_seq_one_letter_code
_entity_poly.pdbx_strand_id
1 'polypeptide(L)'
;MDFNFTGSSRPERRINLGGTTKSSASQLAANARELRANRQALKQRTAAAVKIQAAFRGHLAAAHVRRGLGCAFDDCIAKVATLHDWHTATRLLIFSLRTSTVRDAVDARRLGVWARTMLSREDTGLDAALLALVASRMIHQLAHHAAAIDKEDAAVMLHTLD
;
A
#
# COMPACT_ATOMS: atom_id res chain seq x y z
N MET A 1 10.31 38.25 -51.55
CA MET A 1 9.16 37.43 -51.09
C MET A 1 8.16 38.37 -50.44
N ASP A 2 7.19 38.79 -51.26
CA ASP A 2 6.20 39.76 -50.81
C ASP A 2 5.13 39.02 -49.98
N PHE A 3 5.15 39.27 -48.70
CA PHE A 3 4.10 38.79 -47.81
C PHE A 3 2.81 39.60 -48.09
N ASN A 4 1.92 39.00 -48.86
CA ASN A 4 0.65 39.61 -49.17
C ASN A 4 -0.28 39.51 -47.96
N PHE A 5 -0.37 40.59 -47.20
CA PHE A 5 -1.21 40.72 -46.01
C PHE A 5 -2.72 40.81 -46.31
N THR A 6 -3.14 40.55 -47.51
CA THR A 6 -4.55 40.65 -47.91
C THR A 6 -5.41 39.47 -47.48
N GLY A 7 -4.93 38.58 -46.64
CA GLY A 7 -5.75 37.53 -46.03
C GLY A 7 -6.33 36.47 -46.96
N SER A 8 -6.02 36.46 -48.24
CA SER A 8 -6.63 35.61 -49.26
C SER A 8 -6.08 34.19 -49.35
N SER A 9 -5.09 33.82 -48.51
CA SER A 9 -4.52 32.46 -48.48
C SER A 9 -5.15 31.52 -47.46
N ARG A 10 -6.11 31.96 -46.65
CA ARG A 10 -6.93 31.07 -45.85
C ARG A 10 -8.25 30.83 -46.55
N PRO A 11 -8.70 29.57 -46.68
CA PRO A 11 -10.06 29.31 -47.17
C PRO A 11 -10.97 30.14 -46.27
N GLU A 12 -11.76 31.03 -46.89
CA GLU A 12 -12.74 31.86 -46.19
C GLU A 12 -13.61 30.96 -45.34
N ARG A 13 -13.28 30.83 -44.07
CA ARG A 13 -14.26 30.37 -43.13
C ARG A 13 -15.30 31.47 -43.14
N ARG A 14 -16.37 31.22 -43.88
CA ARG A 14 -17.59 32.00 -43.76
C ARG A 14 -18.01 31.95 -42.29
N ILE A 15 -17.48 32.91 -41.52
CA ILE A 15 -17.94 33.13 -40.18
C ILE A 15 -19.34 33.69 -40.37
N ASN A 16 -20.31 32.80 -40.25
CA ASN A 16 -21.71 33.19 -40.34
C ASN A 16 -22.08 33.93 -39.05
N LEU A 17 -21.76 35.21 -39.01
CA LEU A 17 -22.11 36.11 -37.91
C LEU A 17 -23.62 36.38 -37.83
N GLY A 18 -24.37 35.93 -38.81
CA GLY A 18 -25.80 36.20 -38.96
C GLY A 18 -26.73 35.02 -38.56
N GLY A 19 -26.25 33.94 -37.93
CA GLY A 19 -27.13 32.95 -37.29
C GLY A 19 -28.09 32.23 -38.22
N THR A 20 -27.65 31.81 -39.44
CA THR A 20 -28.50 31.04 -40.37
C THR A 20 -28.58 29.52 -40.03
N THR A 21 -27.78 29.02 -39.11
CA THR A 21 -28.12 27.76 -38.46
C THR A 21 -28.96 28.10 -37.25
N LYS A 22 -30.31 27.94 -37.40
CA LYS A 22 -31.28 28.05 -36.32
C LYS A 22 -31.09 26.88 -35.34
N SER A 23 -29.92 26.81 -34.69
CA SER A 23 -29.85 26.03 -33.45
C SER A 23 -30.72 26.76 -32.47
N SER A 24 -31.88 26.17 -32.13
CA SER A 24 -32.78 26.80 -31.18
C SER A 24 -32.02 27.12 -29.90
N ALA A 25 -32.35 28.21 -29.21
CA ALA A 25 -31.74 28.54 -27.91
C ALA A 25 -31.73 27.33 -26.95
N SER A 26 -32.74 26.45 -27.08
CA SER A 26 -32.84 25.19 -26.34
C SER A 26 -31.68 24.21 -26.70
N GLN A 27 -31.30 24.10 -27.97
CA GLN A 27 -30.20 23.21 -28.40
C GLN A 27 -28.84 23.72 -27.91
N LEU A 28 -28.63 25.02 -27.96
CA LEU A 28 -27.40 25.64 -27.40
C LEU A 28 -27.30 25.43 -25.90
N ALA A 29 -28.43 25.58 -25.19
CA ALA A 29 -28.47 25.32 -23.75
C ALA A 29 -28.25 23.83 -23.41
N ALA A 30 -28.83 22.92 -24.21
CA ALA A 30 -28.60 21.48 -24.05
C ALA A 30 -27.13 21.10 -24.27
N ASN A 31 -26.51 21.56 -25.37
CA ASN A 31 -25.10 21.31 -25.66
C ASN A 31 -24.18 21.88 -24.56
N ALA A 32 -24.50 23.08 -24.05
CA ALA A 32 -23.74 23.67 -22.96
C ALA A 32 -23.83 22.86 -21.65
N ARG A 33 -25.01 22.30 -21.37
CA ARG A 33 -25.22 21.40 -20.19
C ARG A 33 -24.42 20.11 -20.38
N GLU A 34 -24.47 19.51 -21.54
CA GLU A 34 -23.72 18.28 -21.84
C GLU A 34 -22.21 18.50 -21.73
N LEU A 35 -21.69 19.59 -22.30
CA LEU A 35 -20.27 19.94 -22.16
C LEU A 35 -19.83 20.15 -20.69
N ARG A 36 -20.68 20.76 -19.89
CA ARG A 36 -20.43 20.91 -18.44
C ARG A 36 -20.44 19.56 -17.73
N ALA A 37 -21.43 18.69 -18.01
CA ALA A 37 -21.51 17.36 -17.45
C ALA A 37 -20.28 16.50 -17.81
N ASN A 38 -19.86 16.55 -19.07
CA ASN A 38 -18.67 15.84 -19.55
C ASN A 38 -17.38 16.32 -18.87
N ARG A 39 -17.22 17.65 -18.72
CA ARG A 39 -16.08 18.20 -17.97
C ARG A 39 -16.10 17.79 -16.50
N GLN A 40 -17.25 17.77 -15.88
CA GLN A 40 -17.40 17.33 -14.48
C GLN A 40 -17.10 15.85 -14.33
N ALA A 41 -17.60 15.01 -15.21
CA ALA A 41 -17.31 13.58 -15.24
C ALA A 41 -15.80 13.31 -15.44
N LEU A 42 -15.15 14.05 -16.35
CA LEU A 42 -13.72 13.95 -16.55
C LEU A 42 -12.93 14.33 -15.30
N LYS A 43 -13.29 15.44 -14.63
CA LYS A 43 -12.67 15.86 -13.37
C LYS A 43 -12.81 14.78 -12.27
N GLN A 44 -14.00 14.19 -12.14
CA GLN A 44 -14.24 13.12 -11.17
C GLN A 44 -13.41 11.88 -11.47
N ARG A 45 -13.34 11.44 -12.72
CA ARG A 45 -12.50 10.31 -13.15
C ARG A 45 -11.01 10.57 -12.88
N THR A 46 -10.52 11.76 -13.20
CA THR A 46 -9.12 12.13 -12.94
C THR A 46 -8.83 12.14 -11.45
N ALA A 47 -9.71 12.73 -10.63
CA ALA A 47 -9.55 12.75 -9.18
C ALA A 47 -9.57 11.32 -8.58
N ALA A 48 -10.44 10.44 -9.06
CA ALA A 48 -10.48 9.05 -8.65
C ALA A 48 -9.19 8.31 -9.05
N ALA A 49 -8.70 8.50 -10.27
CA ALA A 49 -7.46 7.91 -10.74
C ALA A 49 -6.26 8.33 -9.89
N VAL A 50 -6.16 9.62 -9.54
CA VAL A 50 -5.10 10.13 -8.66
C VAL A 50 -5.16 9.48 -7.28
N LYS A 51 -6.35 9.33 -6.69
CA LYS A 51 -6.52 8.65 -5.40
C LYS A 51 -6.08 7.18 -5.45
N ILE A 52 -6.47 6.46 -6.50
CA ILE A 52 -6.08 5.06 -6.70
C ILE A 52 -4.55 4.96 -6.85
N GLN A 53 -3.95 5.81 -7.67
CA GLN A 53 -2.49 5.82 -7.84
C GLN A 53 -1.75 6.14 -6.55
N ALA A 54 -2.22 7.11 -5.77
CA ALA A 54 -1.63 7.45 -4.48
C ALA A 54 -1.71 6.28 -3.49
N ALA A 55 -2.87 5.64 -3.37
CA ALA A 55 -3.06 4.47 -2.53
C ALA A 55 -2.15 3.30 -2.96
N PHE A 56 -2.05 3.04 -4.26
CA PHE A 56 -1.20 1.98 -4.80
C PHE A 56 0.29 2.24 -4.53
N ARG A 57 0.76 3.48 -4.79
CA ARG A 57 2.15 3.87 -4.48
C ARG A 57 2.45 3.75 -2.98
N GLY A 58 1.54 4.20 -2.12
CA GLY A 58 1.67 4.06 -0.67
C GLY A 58 1.76 2.59 -0.23
N HIS A 59 0.93 1.73 -0.82
CA HIS A 59 0.97 0.30 -0.57
C HIS A 59 2.30 -0.34 -0.99
N LEU A 60 2.80 -0.01 -2.17
CA LEU A 60 4.10 -0.52 -2.66
C LEU A 60 5.26 -0.04 -1.79
N ALA A 61 5.28 1.24 -1.41
CA ALA A 61 6.30 1.80 -0.54
C ALA A 61 6.30 1.12 0.84
N ALA A 62 5.12 0.95 1.44
CA ALA A 62 4.99 0.25 2.71
C ALA A 62 5.42 -1.23 2.63
N ALA A 63 5.13 -1.92 1.50
CA ALA A 63 5.58 -3.29 1.28
C ALA A 63 7.10 -3.37 1.13
N HIS A 64 7.72 -2.39 0.47
CA HIS A 64 9.18 -2.31 0.35
C HIS A 64 9.86 -2.11 1.71
N VAL A 65 9.38 -1.15 2.50
CA VAL A 65 9.91 -0.89 3.85
C VAL A 65 9.79 -2.14 4.73
N ARG A 66 8.63 -2.80 4.76
CA ARG A 66 8.45 -4.02 5.54
C ARG A 66 9.39 -5.14 5.14
N ARG A 67 9.61 -5.36 3.84
CA ARG A 67 10.59 -6.35 3.38
C ARG A 67 11.99 -6.02 3.87
N GLY A 68 12.41 -4.76 3.79
CA GLY A 68 13.70 -4.31 4.32
C GLY A 68 13.82 -4.56 5.83
N LEU A 69 12.78 -4.25 6.61
CA LEU A 69 12.74 -4.53 8.05
C LEU A 69 12.80 -6.03 8.36
N GLY A 70 12.14 -6.85 7.55
CA GLY A 70 12.20 -8.31 7.68
C GLY A 70 13.61 -8.86 7.41
N CYS A 71 14.30 -8.38 6.37
CA CYS A 71 15.70 -8.76 6.14
C CYS A 71 16.60 -8.29 7.29
N ALA A 72 16.40 -7.06 7.78
CA ALA A 72 17.14 -6.56 8.93
C ALA A 72 16.89 -7.39 10.21
N PHE A 73 15.65 -7.90 10.39
CA PHE A 73 15.37 -8.86 11.45
C PHE A 73 16.15 -10.15 11.28
N ASP A 74 16.12 -10.74 10.08
CA ASP A 74 16.81 -12.01 9.78
C ASP A 74 18.32 -11.88 10.06
N ASP A 75 18.92 -10.75 9.70
CA ASP A 75 20.34 -10.45 9.98
C ASP A 75 20.62 -10.22 11.47
N CYS A 76 19.72 -9.55 12.16
CA CYS A 76 19.85 -9.22 13.57
C CYS A 76 19.69 -10.48 14.45
N ILE A 77 18.64 -11.28 14.21
CA ILE A 77 18.35 -12.47 15.02
C ILE A 77 19.48 -13.52 14.94
N ALA A 78 20.14 -13.62 13.79
CA ALA A 78 21.27 -14.52 13.60
C ALA A 78 22.52 -14.13 14.43
N LYS A 79 22.59 -12.88 14.89
CA LYS A 79 23.75 -12.31 15.61
C LYS A 79 23.42 -11.86 17.03
N VAL A 80 22.24 -12.18 17.53
CA VAL A 80 21.79 -11.73 18.85
C VAL A 80 22.73 -12.25 19.95
N ALA A 81 23.52 -11.35 20.52
CA ALA A 81 24.42 -11.63 21.64
C ALA A 81 23.99 -10.91 22.92
N THR A 82 23.45 -9.70 22.82
CA THR A 82 23.07 -8.86 23.95
C THR A 82 21.54 -8.72 24.09
N LEU A 83 21.10 -8.27 25.27
CA LEU A 83 19.69 -7.93 25.50
C LEU A 83 19.24 -6.78 24.56
N HIS A 84 20.12 -5.81 24.28
CA HIS A 84 19.82 -4.72 23.39
C HIS A 84 19.54 -5.21 21.95
N ASP A 85 20.35 -6.15 21.46
CA ASP A 85 20.16 -6.76 20.14
C ASP A 85 18.82 -7.50 20.08
N TRP A 86 18.45 -8.18 21.16
CA TRP A 86 17.18 -8.89 21.30
C TRP A 86 15.97 -7.94 21.21
N HIS A 87 16.01 -6.82 21.93
CA HIS A 87 14.98 -5.79 21.84
C HIS A 87 14.87 -5.21 20.43
N THR A 88 16.01 -4.97 19.78
CA THR A 88 16.06 -4.46 18.43
C THR A 88 15.48 -5.45 17.44
N ALA A 89 15.85 -6.72 17.51
CA ALA A 89 15.29 -7.78 16.69
C ALA A 89 13.76 -7.90 16.86
N THR A 90 13.29 -7.88 18.10
CA THR A 90 11.85 -7.94 18.40
C THR A 90 11.07 -6.77 17.79
N ARG A 91 11.60 -5.56 17.88
CA ARG A 91 10.99 -4.38 17.25
C ARG A 91 10.98 -4.49 15.72
N LEU A 92 12.08 -4.92 15.10
CA LEU A 92 12.17 -5.15 13.66
C LEU A 92 11.13 -6.16 13.20
N LEU A 93 10.97 -7.26 13.96
CA LEU A 93 9.95 -8.26 13.67
C LEU A 93 8.54 -7.64 13.69
N ILE A 94 8.17 -6.94 14.77
CA ILE A 94 6.83 -6.34 14.92
C ILE A 94 6.52 -5.40 13.76
N PHE A 95 7.47 -4.55 13.37
CA PHE A 95 7.27 -3.59 12.29
C PHE A 95 7.29 -4.24 10.89
N SER A 96 7.96 -5.38 10.73
CA SER A 96 7.96 -6.13 9.45
C SER A 96 6.65 -6.85 9.22
N LEU A 97 5.97 -7.32 10.29
CA LEU A 97 4.76 -8.13 10.20
C LEU A 97 3.56 -7.32 9.68
N ARG A 98 2.79 -7.92 8.79
CA ARG A 98 1.52 -7.36 8.31
C ARG A 98 0.36 -7.85 9.17
N THR A 99 -0.54 -6.92 9.51
CA THR A 99 -1.78 -7.24 10.23
C THR A 99 -2.84 -7.92 9.37
N SER A 100 -2.75 -7.81 8.04
CA SER A 100 -3.88 -8.10 7.16
C SER A 100 -3.58 -8.94 5.92
N THR A 101 -2.41 -9.49 5.76
CA THR A 101 -2.11 -10.34 4.61
C THR A 101 -2.02 -11.80 4.97
N VAL A 102 -2.99 -12.44 4.47
CA VAL A 102 -3.17 -13.86 4.30
C VAL A 102 -1.96 -14.45 3.59
N ARG A 103 -1.31 -15.45 4.20
CA ARG A 103 -0.38 -16.38 3.56
C ARG A 103 1.06 -15.91 3.35
N ASP A 104 1.62 -15.12 4.21
CA ASP A 104 3.05 -14.89 4.16
C ASP A 104 3.77 -15.94 5.03
N ALA A 105 4.15 -17.06 4.39
CA ALA A 105 4.92 -18.13 5.05
C ALA A 105 6.27 -17.60 5.61
N VAL A 106 6.79 -16.51 5.04
CA VAL A 106 8.01 -15.87 5.51
C VAL A 106 7.80 -15.21 6.87
N ASP A 107 6.67 -14.52 7.06
CA ASP A 107 6.34 -13.90 8.34
C ASP A 107 6.08 -14.94 9.44
N ALA A 108 5.40 -16.04 9.08
CA ALA A 108 5.20 -17.17 10.00
C ALA A 108 6.54 -17.80 10.43
N ARG A 109 7.45 -18.01 9.48
CA ARG A 109 8.79 -18.53 9.78
C ARG A 109 9.60 -17.61 10.68
N ARG A 110 9.52 -16.28 10.49
CA ARG A 110 10.18 -15.29 11.34
C ARG A 110 9.65 -15.34 12.77
N LEU A 111 8.33 -15.45 12.95
CA LEU A 111 7.72 -15.64 14.25
C LEU A 111 8.19 -16.94 14.92
N GLY A 112 8.27 -18.05 14.18
CA GLY A 112 8.80 -19.32 14.70
C GLY A 112 10.27 -19.22 15.11
N VAL A 113 11.11 -18.55 14.32
CA VAL A 113 12.52 -18.29 14.68
C VAL A 113 12.61 -17.45 15.96
N TRP A 114 11.82 -16.37 16.04
CA TRP A 114 11.77 -15.53 17.23
C TRP A 114 11.33 -16.32 18.46
N ALA A 115 10.27 -17.11 18.36
CA ALA A 115 9.74 -17.93 19.46
C ALA A 115 10.77 -18.95 19.96
N ARG A 116 11.45 -19.67 19.06
CA ARG A 116 12.55 -20.59 19.43
C ARG A 116 13.67 -19.87 20.16
N THR A 117 14.07 -18.70 19.68
CA THR A 117 15.11 -17.91 20.33
C THR A 117 14.67 -17.44 21.70
N MET A 118 13.42 -17.05 21.86
CA MET A 118 12.85 -16.65 23.15
C MET A 118 12.88 -17.81 24.16
N LEU A 119 12.42 -18.98 23.78
CA LEU A 119 12.40 -20.16 24.66
C LEU A 119 13.80 -20.66 25.05
N SER A 120 14.81 -20.37 24.23
CA SER A 120 16.20 -20.71 24.54
C SER A 120 16.90 -19.76 25.51
N ARG A 121 16.28 -18.64 25.89
CA ARG A 121 16.85 -17.61 26.76
C ARG A 121 16.29 -17.70 28.16
N GLU A 122 17.14 -17.70 29.16
CA GLU A 122 16.73 -17.71 30.59
C GLU A 122 16.16 -16.34 31.01
N ASP A 123 16.65 -15.25 30.43
CA ASP A 123 16.15 -13.91 30.70
C ASP A 123 15.83 -13.21 29.36
N THR A 124 14.59 -12.84 29.18
CA THR A 124 14.13 -12.14 27.97
C THR A 124 14.24 -10.64 28.12
N GLY A 125 14.12 -10.10 29.35
CA GLY A 125 14.19 -8.67 29.66
C GLY A 125 13.25 -7.79 28.80
N LEU A 126 12.33 -8.40 28.04
CA LEU A 126 11.44 -7.69 27.14
C LEU A 126 10.36 -6.95 27.91
N ASP A 127 10.03 -5.75 27.46
CA ASP A 127 8.87 -5.01 27.94
C ASP A 127 7.57 -5.80 27.68
N ALA A 128 6.69 -5.84 28.68
CA ALA A 128 5.40 -6.49 28.59
C ALA A 128 4.56 -6.03 27.39
N ALA A 129 4.68 -4.74 27.00
CA ALA A 129 4.00 -4.22 25.83
C ALA A 129 4.53 -4.83 24.51
N LEU A 130 5.82 -5.06 24.40
CA LEU A 130 6.43 -5.72 23.23
C LEU A 130 6.02 -7.19 23.18
N LEU A 131 6.03 -7.89 24.32
CA LEU A 131 5.56 -9.28 24.40
C LEU A 131 4.10 -9.40 23.97
N ALA A 132 3.22 -8.54 24.50
CA ALA A 132 1.81 -8.53 24.13
C ALA A 132 1.60 -8.30 22.63
N LEU A 133 2.38 -7.43 22.01
CA LEU A 133 2.32 -7.21 20.55
C LEU A 133 2.73 -8.45 19.77
N VAL A 134 3.82 -9.12 20.14
CA VAL A 134 4.26 -10.34 19.45
C VAL A 134 3.25 -11.47 19.68
N ALA A 135 2.79 -11.67 20.90
CA ALA A 135 1.76 -12.66 21.23
C ALA A 135 0.48 -12.45 20.39
N SER A 136 0.01 -11.21 20.30
CA SER A 136 -1.13 -10.86 19.43
C SER A 136 -0.89 -11.25 17.97
N ARG A 137 0.34 -11.07 17.45
CA ARG A 137 0.70 -11.47 16.08
C ARG A 137 0.75 -12.99 15.93
N MET A 138 1.29 -13.71 16.91
CA MET A 138 1.31 -15.17 16.90
C MET A 138 -0.11 -15.75 16.91
N ILE A 139 -0.97 -15.26 17.80
CA ILE A 139 -2.37 -15.69 17.87
C ILE A 139 -3.07 -15.44 16.54
N HIS A 140 -2.87 -14.25 15.94
CA HIS A 140 -3.45 -13.94 14.64
C HIS A 140 -2.95 -14.88 13.54
N GLN A 141 -1.66 -15.19 13.50
CA GLN A 141 -1.09 -16.13 12.54
C GLN A 141 -1.63 -17.54 12.74
N LEU A 142 -1.66 -18.04 13.97
CA LEU A 142 -2.18 -19.36 14.30
C LEU A 142 -3.68 -19.49 13.96
N ALA A 143 -4.48 -18.46 14.28
CA ALA A 143 -5.93 -18.50 14.07
C ALA A 143 -6.33 -18.38 12.58
N HIS A 144 -5.62 -17.57 11.81
CA HIS A 144 -6.05 -17.22 10.44
C HIS A 144 -5.20 -17.82 9.33
N HIS A 145 -4.00 -18.32 9.64
CA HIS A 145 -3.02 -18.78 8.65
C HIS A 145 -2.39 -20.12 9.01
N ALA A 146 -3.05 -20.95 9.81
CA ALA A 146 -2.55 -22.25 10.26
C ALA A 146 -2.05 -23.16 9.10
N ALA A 147 -2.69 -23.06 7.93
CA ALA A 147 -2.31 -23.85 6.76
C ALA A 147 -0.95 -23.41 6.12
N ALA A 148 -0.46 -22.21 6.47
CA ALA A 148 0.80 -21.67 5.95
C ALA A 148 1.96 -21.82 6.96
N ILE A 149 1.69 -22.33 8.15
CA ILE A 149 2.65 -22.49 9.24
C ILE A 149 3.10 -23.95 9.26
N ASP A 150 4.40 -24.17 9.32
CA ASP A 150 4.93 -25.50 9.56
C ASP A 150 4.50 -25.99 10.95
N LYS A 151 4.24 -27.31 11.09
CA LYS A 151 3.78 -27.91 12.36
C LYS A 151 4.75 -27.64 13.52
N GLU A 152 6.05 -27.66 13.24
CA GLU A 152 7.07 -27.37 14.23
C GLU A 152 7.01 -25.90 14.69
N ASP A 153 6.88 -24.96 13.78
CA ASP A 153 6.75 -23.53 14.11
C ASP A 153 5.45 -23.25 14.88
N ALA A 154 4.35 -23.91 14.52
CA ALA A 154 3.08 -23.80 15.24
C ALA A 154 3.19 -24.30 16.69
N ALA A 155 3.83 -25.45 16.91
CA ALA A 155 4.03 -26.00 18.24
C ALA A 155 4.90 -25.08 19.12
N VAL A 156 5.97 -24.51 18.54
CA VAL A 156 6.85 -23.57 19.24
C VAL A 156 6.12 -22.29 19.60
N MET A 157 5.32 -21.73 18.68
CA MET A 157 4.51 -20.53 18.94
C MET A 157 3.49 -20.77 20.06
N LEU A 158 2.81 -21.91 20.07
CA LEU A 158 1.86 -22.27 21.14
C LEU A 158 2.57 -22.36 22.48
N HIS A 159 3.70 -23.06 22.55
CA HIS A 159 4.48 -23.18 23.80
C HIS A 159 5.02 -21.83 24.31
N THR A 160 5.20 -20.85 23.44
CA THR A 160 5.66 -19.50 23.82
C THR A 160 4.52 -18.66 24.41
N LEU A 161 3.26 -19.04 24.16
CA LEU A 161 2.08 -18.32 24.64
C LEU A 161 1.58 -18.82 26.03
N ASP A 162 2.02 -19.99 26.42
CA ASP A 162 1.79 -20.57 27.75
C ASP A 162 2.73 -19.94 28.81
#